data_9c40f14400509ea1e5b62861657e8d5b
#
_entry.id   9c40f14400509ea1e5b62861657e8d5b
#
_cell.length_a   1.000
_cell.length_b   1.000
_cell.length_c   1.000
_cell.angle_alpha   90.00
_cell.angle_beta   90.00
_cell.angle_gamma   90.00
#
_symmetry.space_group_name_H-M   'P 1'
#
loop_
_entity.id
_entity.type
_entity.pdbx_description
1 polymer ?
#
loop_
_entity_poly.entity_id
_entity_poly.type
_entity_poly.pdbx_seq_one_letter_code
_entity_poly.pdbx_strand_id
1 'polypeptide(L)'
;MAPPAAAQSEVTAIVDRAVAYVDQFQRRFGSMVTEERYEQSVQEPASLGPRSARPQFDRVVLVSDFLLVQVPGEGWTPFRDVFERNGQKIRDREERLAKLFLNGASQTTFDQARQIMKESSRYNIGTVERTINLPTLPLAFLTPAHRGRFTFELGKRDEADGTVVEFREVQTPTYIATTGNRDLPVSGRFWVDEATGAIRRSELDAVDTAVEAHIKVTYRLDDGLRLWIPVRMEERYRNRHSTAEVRGVATYSRFRKFQVSTSEELTKEP
;
A
#
# COMPACT_ATOMS: atom_id res chain seq x y z
N MET A 1 1.33 14.74 -28.51
CA MET A 1 1.75 16.16 -28.52
C MET A 1 2.39 16.43 -27.16
N ALA A 2 3.64 16.88 -27.09
CA ALA A 2 4.30 17.17 -25.82
C ALA A 2 3.59 18.36 -25.12
N PRO A 3 3.42 18.35 -23.78
CA PRO A 3 2.85 19.49 -23.07
C PRO A 3 3.75 20.72 -23.21
N PRO A 4 3.19 21.94 -23.10
CA PRO A 4 3.97 23.16 -23.16
C PRO A 4 4.98 23.22 -21.99
N ALA A 5 6.15 23.81 -22.19
CA ALA A 5 7.25 23.85 -21.23
C ALA A 5 6.84 24.41 -19.84
N ALA A 6 5.89 25.36 -19.80
CA ALA A 6 5.36 25.91 -18.56
C ALA A 6 4.58 24.86 -17.73
N ALA A 7 3.74 24.03 -18.38
CA ALA A 7 3.00 22.96 -17.69
C ALA A 7 3.96 21.87 -17.18
N GLN A 8 5.03 21.57 -17.90
CA GLN A 8 6.05 20.61 -17.46
C GLN A 8 6.82 21.14 -16.25
N SER A 9 7.10 22.43 -16.15
CA SER A 9 7.76 23.01 -14.98
C SER A 9 6.84 23.03 -13.75
N GLU A 10 5.54 23.24 -13.95
CA GLU A 10 4.54 23.23 -12.88
C GLU A 10 4.37 21.82 -12.27
N VAL A 11 4.16 20.79 -13.10
CA VAL A 11 4.06 19.42 -12.60
C VAL A 11 5.32 18.97 -11.88
N THR A 12 6.50 19.34 -12.39
CA THR A 12 7.77 19.03 -11.74
C THR A 12 7.84 19.63 -10.34
N ALA A 13 7.47 20.90 -10.19
CA ALA A 13 7.48 21.57 -8.88
C ALA A 13 6.49 20.94 -7.87
N ILE A 14 5.32 20.48 -8.32
CA ILE A 14 4.34 19.80 -7.47
C ILE A 14 4.88 18.42 -7.06
N VAL A 15 5.43 17.66 -8.02
CA VAL A 15 6.02 16.34 -7.75
C VAL A 15 7.21 16.46 -6.79
N ASP A 16 8.06 17.45 -6.92
CA ASP A 16 9.20 17.67 -6.01
C ASP A 16 8.73 17.92 -4.57
N ARG A 17 7.66 18.72 -4.38
CA ARG A 17 7.06 18.88 -3.06
C ARG A 17 6.43 17.59 -2.54
N ALA A 18 5.77 16.82 -3.38
CA ALA A 18 5.20 15.52 -3.01
C ALA A 18 6.29 14.52 -2.60
N VAL A 19 7.42 14.49 -3.30
CA VAL A 19 8.59 13.66 -2.95
C VAL A 19 9.14 14.05 -1.56
N ALA A 20 9.31 15.35 -1.31
CA ALA A 20 9.77 15.83 -0.01
C ALA A 20 8.79 15.48 1.12
N TYR A 21 7.49 15.59 0.84
CA TYR A 21 6.43 15.18 1.77
C TYR A 21 6.48 13.68 2.05
N VAL A 22 6.59 12.83 1.02
CA VAL A 22 6.62 11.37 1.18
C VAL A 22 7.86 10.92 1.97
N ASP A 23 9.00 11.53 1.77
CA ASP A 23 10.20 11.25 2.56
C ASP A 23 9.96 11.58 4.06
N GLN A 24 9.33 12.72 4.36
CA GLN A 24 8.92 13.05 5.73
C GLN A 24 7.86 12.07 6.27
N PHE A 25 6.87 11.70 5.45
CA PHE A 25 5.84 10.73 5.81
C PHE A 25 6.47 9.40 6.22
N GLN A 26 7.37 8.86 5.41
CA GLN A 26 8.01 7.57 5.67
C GLN A 26 8.77 7.57 6.98
N ARG A 27 9.57 8.61 7.25
CA ARG A 27 10.30 8.74 8.53
C ARG A 27 9.39 8.81 9.76
N ARG A 28 8.24 9.45 9.64
CA ARG A 28 7.29 9.62 10.76
C ARG A 28 6.34 8.42 10.92
N PHE A 29 5.83 7.91 9.82
CA PHE A 29 4.93 6.77 9.80
C PHE A 29 5.68 5.45 10.10
N GLY A 30 6.94 5.33 9.69
CA GLY A 30 7.79 4.16 9.93
C GLY A 30 8.10 3.87 11.41
N SER A 31 7.70 4.77 12.32
CA SER A 31 7.75 4.53 13.77
C SER A 31 6.37 4.22 14.37
N MET A 32 5.42 3.76 13.54
CA MET A 32 4.03 3.59 13.95
C MET A 32 3.49 2.21 13.62
N VAL A 33 2.67 1.71 14.55
CA VAL A 33 1.78 0.56 14.34
C VAL A 33 0.37 1.09 14.23
N THR A 34 -0.40 0.59 13.28
CA THR A 34 -1.82 0.86 13.16
C THR A 34 -2.62 -0.43 13.14
N GLU A 35 -3.82 -0.38 13.68
CA GLU A 35 -4.78 -1.47 13.51
C GLU A 35 -5.47 -1.33 12.16
N GLU A 36 -5.41 -2.39 11.37
CA GLU A 36 -6.11 -2.53 10.12
C GLU A 36 -7.30 -3.46 10.29
N ARG A 37 -8.50 -3.01 9.91
CA ARG A 37 -9.68 -3.86 9.75
C ARG A 37 -9.93 -4.01 8.26
N TYR A 38 -9.73 -5.21 7.75
CA TYR A 38 -9.79 -5.52 6.33
C TYR A 38 -10.96 -6.47 6.02
N GLU A 39 -11.95 -5.95 5.31
CA GLU A 39 -13.11 -6.67 4.82
C GLU A 39 -12.90 -7.07 3.38
N GLN A 40 -13.04 -8.36 3.08
CA GLN A 40 -12.88 -8.92 1.75
C GLN A 40 -14.18 -9.60 1.33
N SER A 41 -14.52 -9.48 0.04
CA SER A 41 -15.62 -10.21 -0.57
C SER A 41 -15.20 -10.75 -1.94
N VAL A 42 -15.67 -11.95 -2.25
CA VAL A 42 -15.50 -12.58 -3.57
C VAL A 42 -16.85 -12.76 -4.20
N GLN A 43 -16.98 -12.30 -5.43
CA GLN A 43 -18.11 -12.62 -6.28
C GLN A 43 -17.64 -13.65 -7.30
N GLU A 44 -18.13 -14.87 -7.17
CA GLU A 44 -17.88 -15.91 -8.18
C GLU A 44 -18.93 -15.85 -9.29
N PRO A 45 -18.55 -16.25 -10.54
CA PRO A 45 -19.51 -16.37 -11.62
C PRO A 45 -20.62 -17.36 -11.19
N ALA A 46 -21.85 -17.04 -11.54
CA ALA A 46 -22.94 -18.02 -11.40
C ALA A 46 -22.56 -19.28 -12.20
N SER A 47 -22.44 -20.42 -11.53
CA SER A 47 -22.17 -21.67 -12.22
C SER A 47 -23.31 -21.97 -13.19
N LEU A 48 -23.00 -22.39 -14.42
CA LEU A 48 -23.96 -22.79 -15.46
C LEU A 48 -24.71 -24.09 -15.09
N GLY A 49 -25.02 -24.29 -13.80
CA GLY A 49 -25.81 -25.41 -13.31
C GLY A 49 -27.32 -25.10 -13.27
N PRO A 50 -28.18 -26.11 -13.05
CA PRO A 50 -29.64 -25.94 -13.14
C PRO A 50 -30.14 -24.87 -12.17
N ARG A 51 -30.85 -23.91 -12.70
CA ARG A 51 -31.73 -22.79 -12.22
C ARG A 51 -31.76 -22.33 -10.74
N SER A 52 -30.86 -22.75 -9.85
CA SER A 52 -30.91 -22.39 -8.42
C SER A 52 -29.59 -21.90 -7.82
N ALA A 53 -28.51 -21.79 -8.58
CA ALA A 53 -27.25 -21.27 -8.05
C ALA A 53 -27.32 -19.72 -7.93
N ARG A 54 -27.66 -19.24 -6.72
CA ARG A 54 -27.43 -17.84 -6.38
C ARG A 54 -25.93 -17.57 -6.41
N PRO A 55 -25.47 -16.38 -6.85
CA PRO A 55 -24.06 -16.02 -6.72
C PRO A 55 -23.63 -16.24 -5.27
N GLN A 56 -22.61 -17.06 -5.08
CA GLN A 56 -22.04 -17.26 -3.75
C GLN A 56 -21.13 -16.06 -3.45
N PHE A 57 -21.46 -15.34 -2.39
CA PHE A 57 -20.63 -14.25 -1.88
C PHE A 57 -19.89 -14.75 -0.66
N ASP A 58 -18.62 -15.04 -0.83
CA ASP A 58 -17.76 -15.28 0.31
C ASP A 58 -17.30 -13.93 0.87
N ARG A 59 -17.42 -13.76 2.18
CA ARG A 59 -16.98 -12.56 2.89
C ARG A 59 -16.15 -12.96 4.10
N VAL A 60 -15.05 -12.26 4.27
CA VAL A 60 -14.20 -12.40 5.45
C VAL A 60 -13.80 -11.03 5.97
N VAL A 61 -13.72 -10.91 7.28
CA VAL A 61 -13.19 -9.73 7.98
C VAL A 61 -11.96 -10.16 8.75
N LEU A 62 -10.85 -9.47 8.50
CA LEU A 62 -9.59 -9.66 9.20
C LEU A 62 -9.29 -8.43 10.04
N VAL A 63 -8.68 -8.64 11.22
CA VAL A 63 -8.07 -7.56 12.00
C VAL A 63 -6.59 -7.86 12.17
N SER A 64 -5.75 -6.88 11.87
CA SER A 64 -4.29 -7.02 11.84
C SER A 64 -3.59 -5.80 12.41
N ASP A 65 -2.36 -6.00 12.88
CA ASP A 65 -1.40 -4.91 13.05
C ASP A 65 -0.68 -4.67 11.73
N PHE A 66 -0.57 -3.39 11.34
CA PHE A 66 0.13 -2.96 10.15
C PHE A 66 1.25 -1.99 10.54
N LEU A 67 2.46 -2.26 10.03
CA LEU A 67 3.66 -1.46 10.25
C LEU A 67 4.33 -1.13 8.92
N LEU A 68 5.00 0.02 8.89
CA LEU A 68 5.95 0.38 7.84
C LEU A 68 7.35 0.50 8.46
N VAL A 69 8.30 -0.28 7.99
CA VAL A 69 9.65 -0.35 8.57
C VAL A 69 10.70 -0.15 7.48
N GLN A 70 11.76 0.59 7.79
CA GLN A 70 12.89 0.73 6.89
C GLN A 70 13.74 -0.54 6.93
N VAL A 71 13.82 -1.23 5.80
CA VAL A 71 14.64 -2.44 5.62
C VAL A 71 15.91 -2.07 4.85
N PRO A 72 17.11 -2.35 5.36
CA PRO A 72 18.36 -2.10 4.64
C PRO A 72 18.36 -2.75 3.26
N GLY A 73 18.67 -1.97 2.22
CA GLY A 73 18.69 -2.44 0.83
C GLY A 73 17.32 -2.56 0.14
N GLU A 74 16.21 -2.58 0.87
CA GLU A 74 14.85 -2.72 0.30
C GLU A 74 14.01 -1.44 0.46
N GLY A 75 14.43 -0.52 1.36
CA GLY A 75 13.68 0.70 1.65
C GLY A 75 12.53 0.49 2.63
N TRP A 76 11.49 1.29 2.51
CA TRP A 76 10.33 1.25 3.39
C TRP A 76 9.39 0.10 3.03
N THR A 77 9.39 -0.94 3.86
CA THR A 77 8.66 -2.19 3.64
C THR A 77 7.50 -2.31 4.62
N PRO A 78 6.28 -2.54 4.13
CA PRO A 78 5.12 -2.76 4.99
C PRO A 78 5.05 -4.21 5.48
N PHE A 79 4.63 -4.38 6.72
CA PHE A 79 4.37 -5.67 7.34
C PHE A 79 2.96 -5.72 7.91
N ARG A 80 2.31 -6.87 7.82
CA ARG A 80 0.96 -7.13 8.33
C ARG A 80 0.95 -8.41 9.15
N ASP A 81 0.34 -8.35 10.33
CA ASP A 81 0.11 -9.50 11.22
C ASP A 81 -1.37 -9.64 11.56
N VAL A 82 -2.02 -10.64 10.96
CA VAL A 82 -3.45 -10.92 11.23
C VAL A 82 -3.60 -11.67 12.55
N PHE A 83 -4.38 -11.13 13.47
CA PHE A 83 -4.66 -11.74 14.77
C PHE A 83 -6.14 -12.10 15.01
N GLU A 84 -7.06 -11.62 14.16
CA GLU A 84 -8.49 -11.93 14.25
C GLU A 84 -9.10 -12.18 12.87
N ARG A 85 -10.01 -13.16 12.77
CA ARG A 85 -10.80 -13.47 11.58
C ARG A 85 -12.26 -13.65 11.95
N ASN A 86 -13.16 -12.87 11.30
CA ASN A 86 -14.61 -12.91 11.53
C ASN A 86 -15.01 -12.80 13.02
N GLY A 87 -14.33 -11.94 13.78
CA GLY A 87 -14.58 -11.75 15.22
C GLY A 87 -13.97 -12.83 16.11
N GLN A 88 -13.31 -13.85 15.53
CA GLN A 88 -12.64 -14.89 16.28
C GLN A 88 -11.15 -14.66 16.32
N LYS A 89 -10.56 -14.66 17.50
CA LYS A 89 -9.10 -14.59 17.66
C LYS A 89 -8.44 -15.81 17.02
N ILE A 90 -7.47 -15.55 16.14
CA ILE A 90 -6.60 -16.57 15.56
C ILE A 90 -5.42 -16.82 16.51
N ARG A 91 -5.01 -15.74 17.19
CA ARG A 91 -3.92 -15.71 18.17
C ARG A 91 -4.14 -14.55 19.12
N ASP A 92 -3.43 -14.54 20.22
CA ASP A 92 -3.39 -13.37 21.08
C ASP A 92 -2.69 -12.20 20.36
N ARG A 93 -3.26 -11.01 20.56
CA ARG A 93 -2.65 -9.79 20.05
C ARG A 93 -1.47 -9.42 20.95
N GLU A 94 -0.35 -10.01 20.67
CA GLU A 94 0.88 -9.72 21.43
C GLU A 94 1.69 -8.55 20.86
N GLU A 95 1.15 -7.84 19.89
CA GLU A 95 1.91 -6.83 19.12
C GLU A 95 3.21 -7.44 18.57
N ARG A 96 3.09 -8.64 18.03
CA ARG A 96 4.20 -9.51 17.65
C ARG A 96 5.21 -8.81 16.72
N LEU A 97 4.69 -8.09 15.70
CA LEU A 97 5.55 -7.32 14.80
C LEU A 97 6.25 -6.16 15.53
N ALA A 98 5.53 -5.39 16.35
CA ALA A 98 6.13 -4.28 17.08
C ALA A 98 7.21 -4.76 18.04
N LYS A 99 6.95 -5.83 18.80
CA LYS A 99 7.93 -6.44 19.70
C LYS A 99 9.16 -6.97 18.99
N LEU A 100 8.98 -7.51 17.77
CA LEU A 100 10.08 -8.02 16.96
C LEU A 100 11.10 -6.92 16.63
N PHE A 101 10.61 -5.73 16.30
CA PHE A 101 11.46 -4.58 15.95
C PHE A 101 11.96 -3.78 17.15
N LEU A 102 11.40 -3.97 18.36
CA LEU A 102 11.91 -3.33 19.58
C LEU A 102 13.35 -3.77 19.93
N ASN A 103 13.72 -4.99 19.56
CA ASN A 103 15.05 -5.57 19.88
C ASN A 103 16.10 -5.32 18.79
N GLY A 104 15.82 -4.39 17.88
CA GLY A 104 16.71 -4.03 16.77
C GLY A 104 16.30 -4.63 15.43
N ALA A 105 16.73 -3.97 14.36
CA ALA A 105 16.45 -4.33 12.97
C ALA A 105 17.59 -5.18 12.38
N SER A 106 17.65 -6.46 12.76
CA SER A 106 18.59 -7.43 12.19
C SER A 106 18.00 -8.15 10.96
N GLN A 107 18.83 -8.80 10.16
CA GLN A 107 18.37 -9.65 9.05
C GLN A 107 17.38 -10.72 9.54
N THR A 108 17.69 -11.37 10.67
CA THR A 108 16.81 -12.36 11.31
C THR A 108 15.45 -11.76 11.67
N THR A 109 15.44 -10.51 12.18
CA THR A 109 14.20 -9.77 12.48
C THR A 109 13.34 -9.59 11.23
N PHE A 110 13.93 -9.20 10.11
CA PHE A 110 13.22 -9.02 8.85
C PHE A 110 12.71 -10.34 8.28
N ASP A 111 13.48 -11.42 8.37
CA ASP A 111 13.07 -12.75 7.90
C ASP A 111 11.87 -13.26 8.71
N GLN A 112 11.86 -13.06 10.02
CA GLN A 112 10.72 -13.38 10.88
C GLN A 112 9.49 -12.51 10.53
N ALA A 113 9.67 -11.21 10.28
CA ALA A 113 8.58 -10.34 9.87
C ALA A 113 7.97 -10.76 8.51
N ARG A 114 8.81 -11.17 7.55
CA ARG A 114 8.34 -11.73 6.26
C ARG A 114 7.56 -13.03 6.45
N GLN A 115 8.01 -13.89 7.37
CA GLN A 115 7.28 -15.11 7.70
C GLN A 115 5.90 -14.81 8.28
N ILE A 116 5.78 -13.83 9.20
CA ILE A 116 4.52 -13.36 9.74
C ILE A 116 3.59 -12.84 8.63
N MET A 117 4.14 -12.05 7.71
CA MET A 117 3.38 -11.53 6.56
C MET A 117 2.88 -12.66 5.65
N LYS A 118 3.73 -13.67 5.38
CA LYS A 118 3.35 -14.86 4.62
C LYS A 118 2.26 -15.69 5.29
N GLU A 119 2.31 -15.84 6.63
CA GLU A 119 1.23 -16.46 7.40
C GLU A 119 -0.07 -15.68 7.25
N SER A 120 0.00 -14.37 7.34
CA SER A 120 -1.16 -13.47 7.26
C SER A 120 -1.80 -13.46 5.87
N SER A 121 -1.03 -13.63 4.80
CA SER A 121 -1.54 -13.68 3.43
C SER A 121 -2.46 -14.88 3.16
N ARG A 122 -2.34 -15.96 3.95
CA ARG A 122 -3.19 -17.17 3.83
C ARG A 122 -4.66 -16.91 4.17
N TYR A 123 -4.96 -15.81 4.85
CA TYR A 123 -6.33 -15.41 5.17
C TYR A 123 -7.01 -14.62 4.05
N ASN A 124 -6.31 -14.29 2.98
CA ASN A 124 -6.91 -13.69 1.80
C ASN A 124 -7.81 -14.71 1.10
N ILE A 125 -9.01 -14.26 0.72
CA ILE A 125 -9.99 -15.09 -0.02
C ILE A 125 -9.95 -14.76 -1.52
N GLY A 126 -10.44 -15.71 -2.35
CA GLY A 126 -10.42 -15.62 -3.81
C GLY A 126 -9.15 -16.19 -4.41
N THR A 127 -9.15 -16.31 -5.74
CA THR A 127 -8.08 -16.94 -6.53
C THR A 127 -6.98 -15.98 -6.97
N VAL A 128 -7.18 -14.68 -6.75
CA VAL A 128 -6.19 -13.65 -7.11
C VAL A 128 -5.20 -13.48 -5.97
N GLU A 129 -3.93 -13.70 -6.27
CA GLU A 129 -2.87 -13.37 -5.32
C GLU A 129 -2.70 -11.85 -5.24
N ARG A 130 -2.77 -11.32 -4.02
CA ARG A 130 -2.77 -9.88 -3.76
C ARG A 130 -1.51 -9.49 -3.02
N THR A 131 -0.53 -8.98 -3.76
CA THR A 131 0.76 -8.50 -3.25
C THR A 131 0.83 -6.97 -3.17
N ILE A 132 -0.14 -6.29 -3.81
CA ILE A 132 -0.17 -4.83 -3.95
C ILE A 132 -1.21 -4.13 -3.05
N ASN A 133 -1.91 -4.88 -2.20
CA ASN A 133 -2.95 -4.38 -1.30
C ASN A 133 -2.38 -3.70 -0.04
N LEU A 134 -1.57 -2.67 -0.26
CA LEU A 134 -0.83 -1.95 0.76
C LEU A 134 -1.14 -0.45 0.66
N PRO A 135 -1.58 0.21 1.74
CA PRO A 135 -2.02 1.61 1.69
C PRO A 135 -0.89 2.60 1.40
N THR A 136 0.35 2.17 1.58
CA THR A 136 1.54 3.01 1.36
C THR A 136 2.25 2.71 0.04
N LEU A 137 1.81 1.70 -0.72
CA LEU A 137 2.47 1.29 -1.96
C LEU A 137 2.59 2.42 -2.99
N PRO A 138 1.51 3.19 -3.31
CA PRO A 138 1.63 4.27 -4.28
C PRO A 138 2.61 5.35 -3.86
N LEU A 139 2.79 5.59 -2.56
CA LEU A 139 3.75 6.58 -2.06
C LEU A 139 5.20 6.20 -2.38
N ALA A 140 5.52 4.91 -2.53
CA ALA A 140 6.85 4.47 -2.92
C ALA A 140 7.28 5.03 -4.29
N PHE A 141 6.33 5.28 -5.20
CA PHE A 141 6.60 5.82 -6.53
C PHE A 141 7.07 7.29 -6.50
N LEU A 142 6.78 8.00 -5.42
CA LEU A 142 7.23 9.38 -5.17
C LEU A 142 8.53 9.45 -4.35
N THR A 143 9.19 8.32 -4.08
CA THR A 143 10.48 8.35 -3.40
C THR A 143 11.60 8.78 -4.36
N PRO A 144 12.70 9.38 -3.87
CA PRO A 144 13.86 9.70 -4.71
C PRO A 144 14.41 8.49 -5.47
N ALA A 145 14.35 7.30 -4.87
CA ALA A 145 14.84 6.06 -5.48
C ALA A 145 13.98 5.58 -6.66
N HIS A 146 12.68 5.90 -6.68
CA HIS A 146 11.77 5.31 -7.65
C HIS A 146 11.08 6.32 -8.56
N ARG A 147 11.03 7.62 -8.21
CA ARG A 147 10.33 8.63 -9.02
C ARG A 147 10.77 8.68 -10.49
N GLY A 148 12.03 8.40 -10.75
CA GLY A 148 12.59 8.39 -12.13
C GLY A 148 12.06 7.27 -13.01
N ARG A 149 11.34 6.30 -12.44
CA ARG A 149 10.68 5.20 -13.19
C ARG A 149 9.37 5.63 -13.85
N PHE A 150 8.84 6.80 -13.43
CA PHE A 150 7.50 7.26 -13.79
C PHE A 150 7.54 8.57 -14.55
N THR A 151 6.61 8.74 -15.48
CA THR A 151 6.21 10.05 -16.01
C THR A 151 5.07 10.60 -15.19
N PHE A 152 5.03 11.95 -15.08
CA PHE A 152 3.99 12.67 -14.34
C PHE A 152 3.40 13.76 -15.22
N GLU A 153 2.06 13.87 -15.19
CA GLU A 153 1.30 14.86 -15.93
C GLU A 153 0.21 15.48 -15.02
N LEU A 154 -0.16 16.74 -15.30
CA LEU A 154 -1.27 17.35 -14.59
C LEU A 154 -2.61 16.82 -15.12
N GLY A 155 -3.43 16.30 -14.23
CA GLY A 155 -4.82 15.95 -14.48
C GLY A 155 -5.77 17.12 -14.22
N LYS A 156 -7.08 16.83 -14.24
CA LYS A 156 -8.08 17.82 -13.85
C LYS A 156 -7.97 18.14 -12.37
N ARG A 157 -8.02 19.44 -12.03
CA ARG A 157 -8.05 19.87 -10.62
C ARG A 157 -9.36 19.36 -9.97
N ASP A 158 -9.21 18.84 -8.75
CA ASP A 158 -10.33 18.48 -7.88
C ASP A 158 -10.40 19.54 -6.76
N GLU A 159 -11.51 20.29 -6.72
CA GLU A 159 -11.67 21.38 -5.76
C GLU A 159 -11.64 20.92 -4.30
N ALA A 160 -12.04 19.69 -4.03
CA ALA A 160 -12.08 19.12 -2.68
C ALA A 160 -10.74 18.54 -2.23
N ASP A 161 -10.04 17.85 -3.14
CA ASP A 161 -8.87 17.03 -2.78
C ASP A 161 -7.53 17.62 -3.29
N GLY A 162 -7.54 18.67 -4.10
CA GLY A 162 -6.34 19.35 -4.59
C GLY A 162 -6.00 19.08 -6.04
N THR A 163 -4.73 19.27 -6.42
CA THR A 163 -4.29 19.07 -7.81
C THR A 163 -4.07 17.60 -8.08
N VAL A 164 -4.65 17.13 -9.20
CA VAL A 164 -4.45 15.76 -9.65
C VAL A 164 -3.13 15.68 -10.43
N VAL A 165 -2.27 14.76 -10.01
CA VAL A 165 -1.05 14.39 -10.73
C VAL A 165 -1.23 12.95 -11.20
N GLU A 166 -1.30 12.75 -12.51
CA GLU A 166 -1.34 11.44 -13.14
C GLU A 166 0.07 10.88 -13.26
N PHE A 167 0.23 9.57 -13.03
CA PHE A 167 1.52 8.91 -13.18
C PHE A 167 1.40 7.66 -14.04
N ARG A 168 2.49 7.32 -14.73
CA ARG A 168 2.64 6.08 -15.51
C ARG A 168 4.06 5.55 -15.39
N GLU A 169 4.21 4.26 -15.09
CA GLU A 169 5.52 3.62 -15.11
C GLU A 169 6.00 3.43 -16.55
N VAL A 170 7.28 3.77 -16.80
CA VAL A 170 7.90 3.74 -18.14
C VAL A 170 9.20 2.95 -18.18
N GLN A 171 9.68 2.43 -17.04
CA GLN A 171 10.90 1.66 -16.96
C GLN A 171 10.62 0.16 -16.77
N THR A 172 11.49 -0.66 -17.34
CA THR A 172 11.54 -2.12 -17.14
C THR A 172 12.92 -2.50 -16.57
N PRO A 173 13.00 -3.56 -15.73
CA PRO A 173 11.87 -4.30 -15.17
C PRO A 173 11.01 -3.37 -14.33
N THR A 174 9.68 -3.63 -14.26
CA THR A 174 8.75 -2.78 -13.52
C THR A 174 8.96 -2.88 -12.01
N TYR A 175 8.48 -1.86 -11.26
CA TYR A 175 8.55 -1.85 -9.80
C TYR A 175 7.76 -3.00 -9.18
N ILE A 176 6.64 -3.38 -9.79
CA ILE A 176 5.83 -4.52 -9.40
C ILE A 176 5.99 -5.61 -10.44
N ALA A 177 6.20 -6.83 -9.99
CA ALA A 177 6.17 -8.02 -10.83
C ALA A 177 5.01 -8.94 -10.44
N THR A 178 4.50 -9.70 -11.41
CA THR A 178 3.57 -10.80 -11.14
C THR A 178 4.29 -11.94 -10.43
N THR A 179 3.54 -12.88 -9.84
CA THR A 179 4.10 -14.10 -9.24
C THR A 179 4.93 -14.95 -10.21
N GLY A 180 4.69 -14.80 -11.52
CA GLY A 180 5.53 -15.40 -12.58
C GLY A 180 6.74 -14.55 -12.96
N ASN A 181 7.12 -13.56 -12.15
CA ASN A 181 8.24 -12.63 -12.39
C ASN A 181 8.16 -11.89 -13.73
N ARG A 182 6.95 -11.60 -14.21
CA ARG A 182 6.71 -10.78 -15.39
C ARG A 182 6.45 -9.35 -14.97
N ASP A 183 6.88 -8.42 -15.80
CA ASP A 183 6.61 -7.00 -15.65
C ASP A 183 5.10 -6.72 -15.51
N LEU A 184 4.74 -5.90 -14.50
CA LEU A 184 3.39 -5.41 -14.26
C LEU A 184 3.42 -3.88 -14.16
N PRO A 185 3.41 -3.17 -15.31
CA PRO A 185 3.45 -1.72 -15.31
C PRO A 185 2.20 -1.15 -14.64
N VAL A 186 2.41 -0.10 -13.87
CA VAL A 186 1.33 0.57 -13.13
C VAL A 186 1.14 1.99 -13.62
N SER A 187 -0.10 2.47 -13.47
CA SER A 187 -0.48 3.86 -13.66
C SER A 187 -1.46 4.29 -12.58
N GLY A 188 -1.77 5.58 -12.50
CA GLY A 188 -2.73 6.04 -11.51
C GLY A 188 -2.68 7.54 -11.30
N ARG A 189 -3.13 7.97 -10.13
CA ARG A 189 -3.29 9.40 -9.80
C ARG A 189 -2.98 9.66 -8.34
N PHE A 190 -2.41 10.83 -8.08
CA PHE A 190 -2.28 11.42 -6.75
C PHE A 190 -3.08 12.71 -6.68
N TRP A 191 -3.79 12.94 -5.59
CA TRP A 191 -4.37 14.23 -5.23
C TRP A 191 -3.43 14.90 -4.26
N VAL A 192 -2.80 15.96 -4.72
CA VAL A 192 -1.69 16.62 -4.03
C VAL A 192 -2.13 18.01 -3.57
N ASP A 193 -1.86 18.31 -2.33
CA ASP A 193 -1.91 19.69 -1.83
C ASP A 193 -0.72 20.45 -2.38
N GLU A 194 -0.98 21.46 -3.23
CA GLU A 194 0.08 22.18 -3.92
C GLU A 194 1.04 22.93 -2.99
N ALA A 195 0.56 23.39 -1.85
CA ALA A 195 1.37 24.18 -0.92
C ALA A 195 2.34 23.29 -0.12
N THR A 196 1.88 22.10 0.28
CA THR A 196 2.61 21.24 1.22
C THR A 196 3.17 19.97 0.58
N GLY A 197 2.71 19.60 -0.61
CA GLY A 197 3.00 18.31 -1.24
C GLY A 197 2.27 17.12 -0.61
N ALA A 198 1.39 17.37 0.36
CA ALA A 198 0.69 16.29 1.05
C ALA A 198 -0.24 15.51 0.12
N ILE A 199 -0.21 14.20 0.22
CA ILE A 199 -1.08 13.31 -0.56
C ILE A 199 -2.37 13.10 0.20
N ARG A 200 -3.50 13.53 -0.38
CA ARG A 200 -4.84 13.40 0.21
C ARG A 200 -5.55 12.14 -0.27
N ARG A 201 -5.26 11.71 -1.48
CA ARG A 201 -5.77 10.48 -2.10
C ARG A 201 -4.77 9.94 -3.09
N SER A 202 -4.74 8.63 -3.26
CA SER A 202 -4.02 7.97 -4.35
C SER A 202 -4.88 6.90 -4.99
N GLU A 203 -4.73 6.71 -6.28
CA GLU A 203 -5.31 5.61 -7.04
C GLU A 203 -4.20 4.93 -7.84
N LEU A 204 -4.26 3.61 -7.93
CA LEU A 204 -3.32 2.77 -8.63
C LEU A 204 -4.09 1.76 -9.47
N ASP A 205 -3.73 1.69 -10.75
CA ASP A 205 -4.20 0.71 -11.71
C ASP A 205 -3.05 -0.19 -12.13
N ALA A 206 -3.25 -1.49 -12.05
CA ALA A 206 -2.33 -2.51 -12.53
C ALA A 206 -3.10 -3.50 -13.41
N VAL A 207 -2.66 -3.65 -14.65
CA VAL A 207 -3.37 -4.48 -15.64
C VAL A 207 -2.38 -5.42 -16.31
N ASP A 208 -2.66 -6.73 -16.22
CA ASP A 208 -1.98 -7.74 -17.01
C ASP A 208 -2.96 -8.50 -17.92
N THR A 209 -2.52 -9.60 -18.51
CA THR A 209 -3.36 -10.42 -19.39
C THR A 209 -4.50 -11.13 -18.66
N ALA A 210 -4.36 -11.40 -17.37
CA ALA A 210 -5.28 -12.21 -16.58
C ALA A 210 -6.10 -11.40 -15.56
N VAL A 211 -5.52 -10.33 -15.00
CA VAL A 211 -6.11 -9.57 -13.90
C VAL A 211 -6.03 -8.08 -14.16
N GLU A 212 -7.09 -7.38 -13.81
CA GLU A 212 -7.17 -5.94 -13.66
C GLU A 212 -7.35 -5.61 -12.19
N ALA A 213 -6.42 -4.84 -11.62
CA ALA A 213 -6.45 -4.39 -10.25
C ALA A 213 -6.60 -2.86 -10.18
N HIS A 214 -7.50 -2.41 -9.32
CA HIS A 214 -7.68 -1.00 -8.99
C HIS A 214 -7.64 -0.83 -7.49
N ILE A 215 -6.77 0.07 -7.00
CA ILE A 215 -6.61 0.36 -5.57
C ILE A 215 -6.72 1.86 -5.36
N LYS A 216 -7.54 2.25 -4.39
CA LYS A 216 -7.74 3.63 -3.97
C LYS A 216 -7.42 3.76 -2.49
N VAL A 217 -6.63 4.75 -2.12
CA VAL A 217 -6.33 5.08 -0.72
C VAL A 217 -6.74 6.51 -0.41
N THR A 218 -7.47 6.67 0.67
CA THR A 218 -7.85 7.98 1.23
C THR A 218 -7.02 8.25 2.47
N TYR A 219 -6.44 9.43 2.53
CA TYR A 219 -5.67 9.91 3.66
C TYR A 219 -6.44 11.00 4.38
N ARG A 220 -6.21 11.16 5.69
CA ARG A 220 -6.77 12.20 6.53
C ARG A 220 -5.67 12.81 7.37
N LEU A 221 -5.73 14.12 7.56
CA LEU A 221 -4.83 14.81 8.48
C LEU A 221 -5.13 14.34 9.91
N ASP A 222 -4.11 13.85 10.58
CA ASP A 222 -4.11 13.60 12.01
C ASP A 222 -3.44 14.78 12.71
N ASP A 223 -4.19 15.52 13.52
CA ASP A 223 -3.71 16.75 14.16
C ASP A 223 -2.60 16.47 15.18
N GLY A 224 -2.65 15.35 15.87
CA GLY A 224 -1.62 14.95 16.84
C GLY A 224 -0.29 14.62 16.18
N LEU A 225 -0.34 13.98 15.01
CA LEU A 225 0.82 13.62 14.23
C LEU A 225 1.24 14.71 13.24
N ARG A 226 0.35 15.64 12.93
CA ARG A 226 0.51 16.62 11.84
C ARG A 226 0.94 15.95 10.53
N LEU A 227 0.26 14.85 10.21
CA LEU A 227 0.58 13.99 9.07
C LEU A 227 -0.72 13.49 8.44
N TRP A 228 -0.78 13.46 7.10
CA TRP A 228 -1.86 12.79 6.40
C TRP A 228 -1.61 11.28 6.44
N ILE A 229 -2.41 10.57 7.20
CA ILE A 229 -2.32 9.12 7.41
C ILE A 229 -3.38 8.38 6.61
N PRO A 230 -3.11 7.17 6.11
CA PRO A 230 -4.12 6.37 5.44
C PRO A 230 -5.24 6.03 6.42
N VAL A 231 -6.47 6.29 6.05
CA VAL A 231 -7.65 5.93 6.87
C VAL A 231 -8.52 4.89 6.21
N ARG A 232 -8.44 4.78 4.89
CA ARG A 232 -9.23 3.82 4.11
C ARG A 232 -8.48 3.43 2.84
N MET A 233 -8.50 2.13 2.53
CA MET A 233 -8.10 1.58 1.25
C MET A 233 -9.26 0.78 0.69
N GLU A 234 -9.55 0.97 -0.59
CA GLU A 234 -10.53 0.21 -1.36
C GLU A 234 -9.81 -0.45 -2.52
N GLU A 235 -10.07 -1.72 -2.72
CA GLU A 235 -9.46 -2.47 -3.80
C GLU A 235 -10.48 -3.30 -4.57
N ARG A 236 -10.20 -3.48 -5.85
CA ARG A 236 -10.98 -4.34 -6.74
C ARG A 236 -10.03 -5.06 -7.68
N TYR A 237 -10.19 -6.37 -7.73
CA TYR A 237 -9.49 -7.24 -8.66
C TYR A 237 -10.52 -7.96 -9.52
N ARG A 238 -10.40 -7.81 -10.82
CA ARG A 238 -11.27 -8.47 -11.80
C ARG A 238 -10.43 -9.47 -12.60
N ASN A 239 -10.89 -10.71 -12.67
CA ASN A 239 -10.32 -11.68 -13.60
C ASN A 239 -10.81 -11.33 -15.02
N ARG A 240 -9.88 -11.18 -15.97
CA ARG A 240 -10.20 -10.78 -17.37
C ARG A 240 -10.76 -11.93 -18.20
N HIS A 241 -10.61 -13.17 -17.74
CA HIS A 241 -11.10 -14.37 -18.42
C HIS A 241 -12.39 -14.94 -17.80
N SER A 242 -12.89 -14.33 -16.74
CA SER A 242 -14.13 -14.72 -16.06
C SER A 242 -14.86 -13.52 -15.49
N THR A 243 -16.02 -13.72 -14.90
CA THR A 243 -16.77 -12.68 -14.17
C THR A 243 -16.40 -12.65 -12.68
N ALA A 244 -15.38 -13.39 -12.26
CA ALA A 244 -14.91 -13.39 -10.88
C ALA A 244 -14.32 -12.03 -10.50
N GLU A 245 -14.78 -11.50 -9.39
CA GLU A 245 -14.30 -10.22 -8.85
C GLU A 245 -14.02 -10.38 -7.35
N VAL A 246 -12.88 -9.84 -6.91
CA VAL A 246 -12.55 -9.71 -5.49
C VAL A 246 -12.58 -8.23 -5.14
N ARG A 247 -13.26 -7.90 -4.06
CA ARG A 247 -13.27 -6.54 -3.48
C ARG A 247 -12.73 -6.58 -2.08
N GLY A 248 -11.98 -5.55 -1.71
CA GLY A 248 -11.47 -5.34 -0.38
C GLY A 248 -11.70 -3.92 0.10
N VAL A 249 -11.98 -3.78 1.38
CA VAL A 249 -12.03 -2.49 2.07
C VAL A 249 -11.26 -2.60 3.37
N ALA A 250 -10.16 -1.87 3.48
CA ALA A 250 -9.41 -1.76 4.72
C ALA A 250 -9.64 -0.39 5.36
N THR A 251 -9.76 -0.35 6.69
CA THR A 251 -9.79 0.88 7.48
C THR A 251 -8.67 0.83 8.51
N TYR A 252 -8.04 1.97 8.74
CA TYR A 252 -6.87 2.11 9.60
C TYR A 252 -7.20 2.99 10.79
N SER A 253 -6.83 2.51 12.00
CA SER A 253 -7.14 3.18 13.26
C SER A 253 -6.09 2.86 14.33
N ARG A 254 -6.24 3.46 15.53
CA ARG A 254 -5.38 3.16 16.69
C ARG A 254 -3.89 3.28 16.38
N PHE A 255 -3.50 4.39 15.77
CA PHE A 255 -2.10 4.69 15.49
C PHE A 255 -1.31 4.83 16.78
N ARG A 256 -0.25 4.04 16.93
CA ARG A 256 0.60 3.99 18.12
C ARG A 256 2.05 4.12 17.70
N LYS A 257 2.82 4.91 18.45
CA LYS A 257 4.27 4.97 18.23
C LYS A 257 4.93 3.73 18.83
N PHE A 258 5.90 3.17 18.11
CA PHE A 258 6.87 2.24 18.67
C PHE A 258 8.28 2.77 18.40
N GLN A 259 9.23 2.45 19.28
CA GLN A 259 10.61 2.84 19.11
C GLN A 259 11.40 1.61 18.64
N VAL A 260 12.07 1.73 17.51
CA VAL A 260 13.07 0.74 17.10
C VAL A 260 14.37 1.10 17.81
N SER A 261 14.85 0.24 18.71
CA SER A 261 16.18 0.41 19.31
C SER A 261 17.22 0.05 18.27
N THR A 262 17.89 1.03 17.70
CA THR A 262 19.13 0.82 16.94
C THR A 262 20.28 0.78 17.94
N SER A 263 20.77 -0.42 18.28
CA SER A 263 22.06 -0.56 18.92
C SER A 263 23.14 -0.37 17.84
N GLU A 264 23.68 0.83 17.71
CA GLU A 264 25.02 0.99 17.13
C GLU A 264 26.01 0.37 18.12
N GLU A 265 26.49 -0.84 17.86
CA GLU A 265 27.73 -1.33 18.44
C GLU A 265 28.86 -0.47 17.88
N LEU A 266 29.25 0.54 18.66
CA LEU A 266 30.55 1.18 18.49
C LEU A 266 31.60 0.10 18.78
N THR A 267 32.07 -0.57 17.74
CA THR A 267 33.26 -1.39 17.79
C THR A 267 34.40 -0.44 18.14
N LYS A 268 34.78 -0.41 19.43
CA LYS A 268 36.08 0.14 19.83
C LYS A 268 37.13 -0.79 19.26
N GLU A 269 37.83 -0.35 18.23
CA GLU A 269 39.11 -0.96 17.85
C GLU A 269 40.11 -0.82 19.01
N PRO A 270 40.93 -1.86 19.22
CA PRO A 270 41.92 -1.89 20.29
C PRO A 270 43.10 -0.93 20.10
#